data_7d9a568c1b2f10f896fb249d2bd7be65
#
_entry.id   7d9a568c1b2f10f896fb249d2bd7be65
#
_cell.length_a   1.000
_cell.length_b   1.000
_cell.length_c   1.000
_cell.angle_alpha   90.00
_cell.angle_beta   90.00
_cell.angle_gamma   90.00
#
_symmetry.space_group_name_H-M   'P 1'
#
loop_
_entity.id
_entity.type
_entity.pdbx_description
1 polymer ?
#
loop_
_entity_poly.entity_id
_entity_poly.type
_entity_poly.pdbx_seq_one_letter_code
_entity_poly.pdbx_strand_id
1 'polypeptide(L)'
;MKKFVALLISIVTVLTLAACGKKNNSEIDWTKTSLKSSYTIGAVEGAPTLSLVNVADGGFTYTDNDKNVTTDVTVAADATAVVANLINGTYDMAILPINNAAEIYDNSGKHEFRLATVNVFGVLYMIGKEDIDENMNNLKGEVVYCVGFGGTPGLVLKHLLEKNGISYEVGDNATDKNKVYIYPVAGGPEVIQGLNGGATKFAVLGEPAVTQVSGKTGASVVLDFKKEWQKFHGANSTFTQAGLVVNVNKVNKKYVEALVGHLKGNKAYLYANTDKIPAKLTSMGSTGPISKLTYNETILDRCSSDCKTATSMRANIEAFLAANNVELPGGSFYCL
;
A
#
# COMPACT_ATOMS: atom_id res chain seq x y z
N MET A 1 -16.71 -24.72 79.76
CA MET A 1 -15.40 -25.23 79.32
C MET A 1 -15.18 -24.58 77.90
N LYS A 2 -14.44 -23.52 77.86
CA LYS A 2 -14.24 -22.73 76.67
C LYS A 2 -12.86 -23.05 76.07
N LYS A 3 -12.81 -23.60 74.88
CA LYS A 3 -11.55 -23.82 74.15
C LYS A 3 -11.29 -22.65 73.23
N PHE A 4 -10.23 -21.92 73.54
CA PHE A 4 -9.65 -20.92 72.68
C PHE A 4 -8.91 -21.63 71.55
N VAL A 5 -9.27 -21.31 70.31
CA VAL A 5 -8.49 -21.66 69.11
C VAL A 5 -7.76 -20.43 68.66
N ALA A 6 -6.44 -20.44 68.82
CA ALA A 6 -5.57 -19.40 68.32
C ALA A 6 -5.38 -19.60 66.82
N LEU A 7 -5.80 -18.59 66.03
CA LEU A 7 -5.62 -18.56 64.58
C LEU A 7 -4.26 -17.89 64.29
N LEU A 8 -3.28 -18.67 63.88
CA LEU A 8 -1.99 -18.17 63.37
C LEU A 8 -2.21 -17.70 61.92
N ILE A 9 -2.20 -16.37 61.75
CA ILE A 9 -2.19 -15.74 60.43
C ILE A 9 -0.72 -15.67 59.97
N SER A 10 -0.31 -16.60 59.13
CA SER A 10 0.94 -16.56 58.39
C SER A 10 0.80 -15.59 57.23
N ILE A 11 1.41 -14.42 57.36
CA ILE A 11 1.54 -13.46 56.24
C ILE A 11 2.57 -14.05 55.27
N VAL A 12 2.08 -14.66 54.20
CA VAL A 12 2.91 -15.00 53.05
C VAL A 12 3.07 -13.72 52.20
N THR A 13 4.18 -13.05 52.38
CA THR A 13 4.62 -11.95 51.50
C THR A 13 5.00 -12.56 50.16
N VAL A 14 4.06 -12.58 49.23
CA VAL A 14 4.39 -12.87 47.82
C VAL A 14 5.13 -11.66 47.26
N LEU A 15 6.45 -11.74 47.23
CA LEU A 15 7.29 -10.90 46.41
C LEU A 15 6.97 -11.24 44.95
N THR A 16 5.99 -10.53 44.35
CA THR A 16 5.87 -10.46 42.90
C THR A 16 7.09 -9.69 42.41
N LEU A 17 8.14 -10.41 42.05
CA LEU A 17 9.15 -9.93 41.12
C LEU A 17 8.43 -9.60 39.83
N ALA A 18 8.02 -8.33 39.70
CA ALA A 18 7.71 -7.75 38.40
C ALA A 18 9.04 -7.77 37.62
N ALA A 19 9.30 -8.91 36.99
CA ALA A 19 10.25 -8.98 35.89
C ALA A 19 9.64 -8.15 34.75
N CYS A 20 9.80 -6.82 34.83
CA CYS A 20 9.82 -5.99 33.64
C CYS A 20 11.00 -6.51 32.81
N GLY A 21 10.75 -7.58 32.07
CA GLY A 21 11.58 -7.93 30.94
C GLY A 21 11.54 -6.75 29.99
N LYS A 22 12.50 -5.81 30.11
CA LYS A 22 12.90 -5.01 28.98
C LYS A 22 13.13 -6.01 27.85
N LYS A 23 12.19 -6.11 26.91
CA LYS A 23 12.52 -6.65 25.61
C LYS A 23 13.69 -5.78 25.14
N ASN A 24 14.90 -6.31 25.26
CA ASN A 24 16.06 -5.77 24.56
C ASN A 24 15.77 -6.01 23.06
N ASN A 25 14.94 -5.17 22.47
CA ASN A 25 14.92 -4.98 21.04
C ASN A 25 16.24 -4.26 20.72
N SER A 26 17.33 -5.04 20.67
CA SER A 26 18.57 -4.54 20.06
C SER A 26 18.17 -4.19 18.63
N GLU A 27 18.15 -2.90 18.35
CA GLU A 27 17.83 -2.40 17.02
C GLU A 27 18.75 -3.10 16.01
N ILE A 28 18.16 -3.70 14.96
CA ILE A 28 18.93 -4.41 13.93
C ILE A 28 19.84 -3.40 13.26
N ASP A 29 21.16 -3.59 13.44
CA ASP A 29 22.19 -2.80 12.78
C ASP A 29 22.42 -3.34 11.34
N TRP A 30 21.56 -2.92 10.43
CA TRP A 30 21.61 -3.37 9.05
C TRP A 30 22.75 -2.75 8.22
N THR A 31 23.55 -1.87 8.81
CA THR A 31 24.80 -1.40 8.18
C THR A 31 25.81 -2.55 8.05
N LYS A 32 25.67 -3.59 8.88
CA LYS A 32 26.52 -4.80 8.89
C LYS A 32 25.98 -5.93 8.02
N THR A 33 24.79 -5.79 7.44
CA THR A 33 24.23 -6.82 6.55
C THR A 33 25.09 -6.95 5.29
N SER A 34 25.52 -8.17 5.01
CA SER A 34 26.40 -8.45 3.88
C SER A 34 25.72 -8.16 2.54
N LEU A 35 26.50 -7.66 1.59
CA LEU A 35 26.04 -7.42 0.23
C LEU A 35 25.89 -8.77 -0.51
N LYS A 36 24.74 -8.99 -1.18
CA LYS A 36 24.51 -10.12 -2.08
C LYS A 36 24.96 -9.78 -3.50
N SER A 37 25.07 -10.80 -4.36
CA SER A 37 25.30 -10.63 -5.80
C SER A 37 24.04 -10.20 -6.57
N SER A 38 22.85 -10.48 -6.01
CA SER A 38 21.56 -10.08 -6.58
C SER A 38 20.52 -9.88 -5.48
N TYR A 39 19.53 -9.03 -5.77
CA TYR A 39 18.35 -8.82 -4.95
C TYR A 39 17.08 -8.89 -5.80
N THR A 40 16.00 -9.36 -5.20
CA THR A 40 14.69 -9.44 -5.83
C THR A 40 13.70 -8.49 -5.17
N ILE A 41 12.98 -7.69 -5.99
CA ILE A 41 11.92 -6.78 -5.55
C ILE A 41 10.58 -7.30 -6.07
N GLY A 42 9.64 -7.57 -5.18
CA GLY A 42 8.26 -7.89 -5.53
C GLY A 42 7.39 -6.63 -5.60
N ALA A 43 6.41 -6.59 -6.50
CA ALA A 43 5.40 -5.54 -6.55
C ALA A 43 4.03 -6.09 -6.94
N VAL A 44 2.97 -5.44 -6.46
CA VAL A 44 1.61 -5.73 -6.91
C VAL A 44 1.36 -5.09 -8.27
N GLU A 45 0.63 -5.78 -9.15
CA GLU A 45 0.18 -5.24 -10.44
C GLU A 45 -0.49 -3.87 -10.27
N GLY A 46 -0.09 -2.87 -11.05
CA GLY A 46 -0.64 -1.52 -10.99
C GLY A 46 0.39 -0.42 -10.75
N ALA A 47 -0.01 0.66 -10.09
CA ALA A 47 0.88 1.77 -9.76
C ALA A 47 2.13 1.37 -8.93
N PRO A 48 2.07 0.37 -8.02
CA PRO A 48 3.26 -0.17 -7.36
C PRO A 48 4.32 -0.67 -8.35
N THR A 49 3.92 -1.41 -9.38
CA THR A 49 4.83 -1.90 -10.42
C THR A 49 5.41 -0.77 -11.26
N LEU A 50 4.59 0.25 -11.61
CA LEU A 50 5.06 1.43 -12.33
C LEU A 50 6.16 2.18 -11.58
N SER A 51 6.18 2.13 -10.26
CA SER A 51 7.21 2.80 -9.45
C SER A 51 8.61 2.16 -9.56
N LEU A 52 8.72 1.01 -10.24
CA LEU A 52 9.97 0.25 -10.42
C LEU A 52 10.44 0.18 -11.90
N VAL A 53 9.78 0.84 -12.82
CA VAL A 53 10.04 0.69 -14.26
C VAL A 53 11.48 1.06 -14.65
N ASN A 54 12.09 2.06 -14.00
CA ASN A 54 13.48 2.43 -14.26
C ASN A 54 14.52 1.45 -13.69
N VAL A 55 14.09 0.53 -12.82
CA VAL A 55 14.96 -0.53 -12.25
C VAL A 55 14.93 -1.78 -13.12
N ALA A 56 13.78 -2.05 -13.76
CA ALA A 56 13.54 -3.28 -14.49
C ALA A 56 14.50 -3.46 -15.69
N ASP A 57 14.75 -4.73 -16.04
CA ASP A 57 15.50 -5.14 -17.22
C ASP A 57 16.91 -4.50 -17.26
N GLY A 58 17.65 -4.63 -16.14
CA GLY A 58 18.99 -4.09 -15.99
C GLY A 58 19.09 -2.58 -15.87
N GLY A 59 17.95 -1.88 -15.65
CA GLY A 59 17.94 -0.42 -15.50
C GLY A 59 18.69 0.09 -14.27
N PHE A 60 18.89 -0.77 -13.26
CA PHE A 60 19.70 -0.47 -12.09
C PHE A 60 20.69 -1.58 -11.79
N THR A 61 21.95 -1.21 -11.65
CA THR A 61 23.04 -2.06 -11.17
C THR A 61 23.83 -1.29 -10.12
N TYR A 62 24.06 -1.92 -8.98
CA TYR A 62 24.90 -1.38 -7.92
C TYR A 62 26.29 -1.99 -8.00
N THR A 63 27.35 -1.17 -7.95
CA THR A 63 28.73 -1.66 -7.96
C THR A 63 29.41 -1.28 -6.65
N ASP A 64 30.01 -2.27 -5.99
CA ASP A 64 30.83 -2.09 -4.79
C ASP A 64 32.09 -2.95 -4.89
N ASN A 65 33.27 -2.32 -4.80
CA ASN A 65 34.57 -2.99 -4.91
C ASN A 65 34.65 -3.93 -6.14
N ASP A 66 34.33 -3.43 -7.32
CA ASP A 66 34.34 -4.16 -8.62
C ASP A 66 33.33 -5.32 -8.70
N LYS A 67 32.42 -5.46 -7.72
CA LYS A 67 31.33 -6.42 -7.75
C LYS A 67 30.03 -5.75 -8.17
N ASN A 68 29.48 -6.23 -9.26
CA ASN A 68 28.15 -5.81 -9.72
C ASN A 68 27.07 -6.60 -8.98
N VAL A 69 26.08 -5.88 -8.49
CA VAL A 69 24.88 -6.44 -7.83
C VAL A 69 23.69 -6.16 -8.73
N THR A 70 23.03 -7.20 -9.18
CA THR A 70 21.85 -7.10 -10.04
C THR A 70 20.57 -6.94 -9.21
N THR A 71 19.53 -6.42 -9.85
CA THR A 71 18.21 -6.22 -9.24
C THR A 71 17.15 -6.79 -10.17
N ASP A 72 16.47 -7.84 -9.71
CA ASP A 72 15.35 -8.43 -10.42
C ASP A 72 14.04 -7.88 -9.85
N VAL A 73 13.11 -7.53 -10.75
CA VAL A 73 11.77 -7.08 -10.36
C VAL A 73 10.75 -8.11 -10.81
N THR A 74 9.85 -8.50 -9.91
CA THR A 74 8.81 -9.49 -10.18
C THR A 74 7.43 -8.94 -9.78
N VAL A 75 6.46 -9.14 -10.65
CA VAL A 75 5.06 -8.73 -10.42
C VAL A 75 4.26 -9.91 -9.89
N ALA A 76 3.47 -9.67 -8.85
CA ALA A 76 2.49 -10.61 -8.33
C ALA A 76 1.06 -10.07 -8.51
N ALA A 77 0.09 -10.98 -8.57
CA ALA A 77 -1.30 -10.64 -8.84
C ALA A 77 -1.94 -9.77 -7.75
N ASP A 78 -1.58 -9.98 -6.49
CA ASP A 78 -2.17 -9.29 -5.34
C ASP A 78 -1.17 -9.06 -4.20
N ALA A 79 -1.56 -8.22 -3.24
CA ALA A 79 -0.72 -7.87 -2.09
C ALA A 79 -0.44 -9.06 -1.16
N THR A 80 -1.35 -10.02 -1.04
CA THR A 80 -1.19 -11.20 -0.18
C THR A 80 -0.04 -12.06 -0.67
N ALA A 81 0.04 -12.28 -1.99
CA ALA A 81 1.15 -13.02 -2.60
C ALA A 81 2.48 -12.28 -2.42
N VAL A 82 2.51 -10.94 -2.56
CA VAL A 82 3.74 -10.16 -2.34
C VAL A 82 4.19 -10.25 -0.89
N VAL A 83 3.28 -10.10 0.08
CA VAL A 83 3.57 -10.22 1.52
C VAL A 83 4.10 -11.62 1.84
N ALA A 84 3.46 -12.69 1.35
CA ALA A 84 3.90 -14.05 1.59
C ALA A 84 5.32 -14.30 1.05
N ASN A 85 5.62 -13.81 -0.15
CA ASN A 85 6.94 -13.95 -0.78
C ASN A 85 8.03 -13.11 -0.10
N LEU A 86 7.69 -11.96 0.47
CA LEU A 86 8.62 -11.17 1.27
C LEU A 86 8.94 -11.86 2.60
N ILE A 87 7.91 -12.39 3.30
CA ILE A 87 8.08 -13.08 4.58
C ILE A 87 8.87 -14.37 4.43
N ASN A 88 8.56 -15.19 3.41
CA ASN A 88 9.27 -16.46 3.18
C ASN A 88 10.68 -16.26 2.59
N GLY A 89 10.99 -15.04 2.12
CA GLY A 89 12.31 -14.65 1.60
C GLY A 89 12.53 -14.95 0.13
N THR A 90 11.50 -15.22 -0.64
CA THR A 90 11.53 -15.22 -2.11
C THR A 90 11.84 -13.82 -2.63
N TYR A 91 11.28 -12.80 -1.99
CA TYR A 91 11.65 -11.40 -2.22
C TYR A 91 12.52 -10.88 -1.07
N ASP A 92 13.52 -10.08 -1.41
CA ASP A 92 14.35 -9.36 -0.44
C ASP A 92 13.70 -8.03 -0.03
N MET A 93 12.95 -7.46 -0.95
CA MET A 93 12.25 -6.18 -0.84
C MET A 93 10.92 -6.26 -1.58
N ALA A 94 9.99 -5.38 -1.25
CA ALA A 94 8.71 -5.31 -1.97
C ALA A 94 8.09 -3.90 -1.92
N ILE A 95 7.37 -3.54 -2.98
CA ILE A 95 6.44 -2.40 -2.91
C ILE A 95 5.10 -2.92 -2.39
N LEU A 96 4.74 -2.51 -1.19
CA LEU A 96 3.54 -2.94 -0.48
C LEU A 96 2.64 -1.76 -0.13
N PRO A 97 1.32 -1.98 0.01
CA PRO A 97 0.44 -1.02 0.69
C PRO A 97 0.98 -0.66 2.08
N ILE A 98 0.89 0.62 2.47
CA ILE A 98 1.48 1.12 3.73
C ILE A 98 0.89 0.44 4.97
N ASN A 99 -0.41 0.13 4.96
CA ASN A 99 -1.05 -0.61 6.05
C ASN A 99 -0.49 -2.04 6.19
N ASN A 100 -0.26 -2.75 5.08
CA ASN A 100 0.37 -4.07 5.12
C ASN A 100 1.85 -3.98 5.57
N ALA A 101 2.56 -2.94 5.18
CA ALA A 101 3.93 -2.70 5.63
C ALA A 101 3.99 -2.51 7.16
N ALA A 102 3.08 -1.72 7.75
CA ALA A 102 2.97 -1.54 9.20
C ALA A 102 2.63 -2.87 9.90
N GLU A 103 1.65 -3.61 9.37
CA GLU A 103 1.21 -4.89 9.93
C GLU A 103 2.33 -5.94 9.97
N ILE A 104 3.10 -6.12 8.88
CA ILE A 104 4.20 -7.09 8.87
C ILE A 104 5.37 -6.67 9.75
N TYR A 105 5.62 -5.36 9.90
CA TYR A 105 6.61 -4.84 10.83
C TYR A 105 6.26 -5.23 12.27
N ASP A 106 5.04 -4.98 12.70
CA ASP A 106 4.60 -5.27 14.08
C ASP A 106 4.50 -6.78 14.34
N ASN A 107 3.97 -7.56 13.38
CA ASN A 107 3.78 -8.99 13.51
C ASN A 107 5.07 -9.81 13.40
N SER A 108 6.14 -9.28 12.80
CA SER A 108 7.41 -9.99 12.67
C SER A 108 8.12 -10.24 13.99
N GLY A 109 7.79 -9.47 15.03
CA GLY A 109 8.39 -9.56 16.37
C GLY A 109 9.87 -9.18 16.44
N LYS A 110 10.58 -9.16 15.32
CA LYS A 110 11.97 -8.71 15.16
C LYS A 110 12.08 -7.35 14.49
N HIS A 111 10.97 -6.84 13.93
CA HIS A 111 10.90 -5.57 13.23
C HIS A 111 11.92 -5.46 12.07
N GLU A 112 12.15 -6.59 11.38
CA GLU A 112 13.08 -6.67 10.26
C GLU A 112 12.52 -6.11 8.93
N PHE A 113 11.19 -6.02 8.80
CA PHE A 113 10.55 -5.48 7.60
C PHE A 113 10.31 -3.97 7.80
N ARG A 114 11.14 -3.13 7.21
CA ARG A 114 11.10 -1.69 7.43
C ARG A 114 10.77 -0.94 6.15
N LEU A 115 10.08 0.19 6.29
CA LEU A 115 9.72 1.05 5.17
C LEU A 115 10.87 2.00 4.82
N ALA A 116 11.39 1.91 3.60
CA ALA A 116 12.44 2.78 3.09
C ALA A 116 11.88 4.02 2.38
N THR A 117 10.84 3.84 1.57
CA THR A 117 10.24 4.93 0.78
C THR A 117 8.73 4.80 0.69
N VAL A 118 8.07 5.91 0.33
CA VAL A 118 6.71 5.93 -0.24
C VAL A 118 6.86 6.19 -1.73
N ASN A 119 6.21 5.37 -2.56
CA ASN A 119 6.35 5.39 -4.02
C ASN A 119 5.04 5.69 -4.76
N VAL A 120 3.89 5.49 -4.11
CA VAL A 120 2.55 5.70 -4.69
C VAL A 120 1.74 6.60 -3.77
N PHE A 121 1.16 7.67 -4.34
CA PHE A 121 0.51 8.74 -3.60
C PHE A 121 -0.89 9.03 -4.15
N GLY A 122 -1.93 8.56 -3.45
CA GLY A 122 -3.30 8.98 -3.72
C GLY A 122 -3.79 8.71 -5.15
N VAL A 123 -3.64 7.49 -5.65
CA VAL A 123 -4.01 7.12 -7.03
C VAL A 123 -5.37 6.45 -7.13
N LEU A 124 -6.29 6.75 -6.20
CA LEU A 124 -7.63 6.16 -6.14
C LEU A 124 -8.66 7.11 -6.70
N TYR A 125 -9.55 6.54 -7.50
CA TYR A 125 -10.63 7.26 -8.15
C TYR A 125 -11.93 6.46 -8.07
N MET A 126 -13.03 7.18 -8.01
CA MET A 126 -14.34 6.60 -8.34
C MET A 126 -14.63 6.88 -9.80
N ILE A 127 -14.99 5.85 -10.53
CA ILE A 127 -15.54 5.97 -11.88
C ILE A 127 -17.03 5.69 -11.84
N GLY A 128 -17.78 6.33 -12.73
CA GLY A 128 -19.23 6.21 -12.79
C GLY A 128 -19.79 6.32 -14.19
N LYS A 129 -20.96 5.70 -14.41
CA LYS A 129 -21.82 5.89 -15.58
C LYS A 129 -22.67 7.14 -15.46
N GLU A 130 -22.81 7.66 -14.25
CA GLU A 130 -23.54 8.88 -13.90
C GLU A 130 -22.63 9.79 -13.08
N ASP A 131 -22.78 11.09 -13.19
CA ASP A 131 -22.05 12.05 -12.37
C ASP A 131 -22.63 12.10 -10.95
N ILE A 132 -21.80 12.38 -9.99
CA ILE A 132 -22.21 12.60 -8.58
C ILE A 132 -21.97 14.05 -8.12
N ASP A 133 -21.66 14.98 -9.05
CA ASP A 133 -21.38 16.39 -8.76
C ASP A 133 -20.31 16.61 -7.68
N GLU A 134 -19.29 15.76 -7.66
CA GLU A 134 -18.26 15.69 -6.59
C GLU A 134 -18.85 15.58 -5.16
N ASN A 135 -20.07 15.05 -5.02
CA ASN A 135 -20.80 14.93 -3.77
C ASN A 135 -21.07 13.46 -3.42
N MET A 136 -20.34 12.92 -2.46
CA MET A 136 -20.50 11.53 -2.04
C MET A 136 -21.90 11.20 -1.49
N ASN A 137 -22.72 12.18 -1.08
CA ASN A 137 -24.10 11.91 -0.65
C ASN A 137 -24.97 11.38 -1.80
N ASN A 138 -24.61 11.65 -3.05
CA ASN A 138 -25.31 11.13 -4.22
C ASN A 138 -25.06 9.63 -4.48
N LEU A 139 -24.20 9.00 -3.67
CA LEU A 139 -23.97 7.54 -3.66
C LEU A 139 -24.96 6.79 -2.76
N LYS A 140 -25.75 7.48 -1.94
CA LYS A 140 -26.71 6.83 -1.05
C LYS A 140 -27.77 6.04 -1.84
N GLY A 141 -27.98 4.80 -1.44
CA GLY A 141 -28.86 3.85 -2.15
C GLY A 141 -28.18 3.14 -3.33
N GLU A 142 -26.89 3.38 -3.57
CA GLU A 142 -26.15 2.75 -4.67
C GLU A 142 -25.22 1.64 -4.18
N VAL A 143 -24.95 0.69 -5.07
CA VAL A 143 -23.89 -0.31 -4.89
C VAL A 143 -22.63 0.23 -5.56
N VAL A 144 -21.53 0.25 -4.83
CA VAL A 144 -20.20 0.68 -5.30
C VAL A 144 -19.25 -0.50 -5.31
N TYR A 145 -18.76 -0.89 -6.47
CA TYR A 145 -17.75 -1.93 -6.59
C TYR A 145 -16.40 -1.39 -6.11
N CYS A 146 -15.68 -2.17 -5.30
CA CYS A 146 -14.39 -1.74 -4.75
C CYS A 146 -13.31 -2.80 -5.02
N VAL A 147 -12.36 -2.47 -5.89
CA VAL A 147 -11.18 -3.30 -6.14
C VAL A 147 -10.19 -3.10 -5.00
N GLY A 148 -9.70 -4.20 -4.41
CA GLY A 148 -8.76 -4.14 -3.29
C GLY A 148 -9.38 -3.66 -1.97
N PHE A 149 -10.62 -4.01 -1.70
CA PHE A 149 -11.39 -3.59 -0.52
C PHE A 149 -10.69 -3.89 0.81
N GLY A 150 -9.94 -4.99 0.93
CA GLY A 150 -9.16 -5.35 2.12
C GLY A 150 -7.88 -4.51 2.33
N GLY A 151 -7.51 -3.68 1.37
CA GLY A 151 -6.32 -2.82 1.41
C GLY A 151 -6.66 -1.34 1.38
N THR A 152 -5.70 -0.53 0.93
CA THR A 152 -5.82 0.93 0.87
C THR A 152 -7.11 1.44 0.19
N PRO A 153 -7.59 0.87 -0.95
CA PRO A 153 -8.82 1.37 -1.58
C PRO A 153 -10.04 1.30 -0.67
N GLY A 154 -10.25 0.15 -0.02
CA GLY A 154 -11.38 -0.01 0.89
C GLY A 154 -11.22 0.81 2.17
N LEU A 155 -10.02 0.95 2.71
CA LEU A 155 -9.74 1.79 3.87
C LEU A 155 -10.09 3.26 3.58
N VAL A 156 -9.58 3.81 2.47
CA VAL A 156 -9.83 5.21 2.09
C VAL A 156 -11.30 5.45 1.75
N LEU A 157 -11.97 4.53 1.02
CA LEU A 157 -13.39 4.66 0.71
C LEU A 157 -14.22 4.74 2.00
N LYS A 158 -14.02 3.82 2.95
CA LYS A 158 -14.72 3.81 4.24
C LYS A 158 -14.48 5.10 5.02
N HIS A 159 -13.22 5.51 5.13
CA HIS A 159 -12.85 6.75 5.80
C HIS A 159 -13.54 7.97 5.20
N LEU A 160 -13.56 8.10 3.87
CA LEU A 160 -14.21 9.24 3.20
C LEU A 160 -15.74 9.22 3.36
N LEU A 161 -16.37 8.03 3.33
CA LEU A 161 -17.80 7.91 3.63
C LEU A 161 -18.11 8.35 5.06
N GLU A 162 -17.34 7.89 6.05
CA GLU A 162 -17.47 8.29 7.46
C GLU A 162 -17.29 9.80 7.65
N LYS A 163 -16.28 10.40 7.02
CA LYS A 163 -16.04 11.85 7.09
C LYS A 163 -17.15 12.68 6.47
N ASN A 164 -17.83 12.14 5.47
CA ASN A 164 -19.02 12.76 4.88
C ASN A 164 -20.34 12.43 5.63
N GLY A 165 -20.28 11.72 6.77
CA GLY A 165 -21.45 11.33 7.55
C GLY A 165 -22.34 10.30 6.84
N ILE A 166 -21.78 9.48 5.95
CA ILE A 166 -22.49 8.50 5.15
C ILE A 166 -22.28 7.10 5.73
N SER A 167 -23.37 6.46 6.14
CA SER A 167 -23.35 5.07 6.57
C SER A 167 -23.16 4.13 5.37
N TYR A 168 -22.47 3.01 5.57
CA TYR A 168 -22.27 2.01 4.54
C TYR A 168 -22.45 0.58 5.08
N GLU A 169 -22.70 -0.34 4.18
CA GLU A 169 -22.72 -1.79 4.42
C GLU A 169 -21.92 -2.50 3.34
N VAL A 170 -21.41 -3.70 3.65
CA VAL A 170 -20.75 -4.56 2.65
C VAL A 170 -21.80 -5.50 2.07
N GLY A 171 -22.03 -5.41 0.76
CA GLY A 171 -23.05 -6.20 0.06
C GLY A 171 -23.28 -5.74 -1.37
N ASP A 172 -24.02 -6.53 -2.11
CA ASP A 172 -24.34 -6.34 -3.53
C ASP A 172 -25.79 -5.89 -3.77
N ASN A 173 -26.56 -5.70 -2.72
CA ASN A 173 -27.98 -5.35 -2.80
C ASN A 173 -28.31 -4.13 -1.95
N ALA A 174 -28.68 -3.03 -2.61
CA ALA A 174 -29.05 -1.78 -1.98
C ALA A 174 -30.50 -1.84 -1.43
N THR A 175 -30.64 -2.08 -0.13
CA THR A 175 -31.95 -2.19 0.55
C THR A 175 -32.35 -0.93 1.30
N ASP A 176 -31.40 -0.07 1.67
CA ASP A 176 -31.61 1.18 2.39
C ASP A 176 -31.09 2.37 1.56
N LYS A 177 -31.96 3.30 1.20
CA LYS A 177 -31.64 4.49 0.40
C LYS A 177 -30.75 5.51 1.13
N ASN A 178 -30.49 5.33 2.43
CA ASN A 178 -29.66 6.23 3.22
C ASN A 178 -28.22 5.73 3.37
N LYS A 179 -27.90 4.53 2.86
CA LYS A 179 -26.60 3.89 2.98
C LYS A 179 -25.93 3.70 1.61
N VAL A 180 -24.62 3.59 1.61
CA VAL A 180 -23.83 3.10 0.46
C VAL A 180 -23.53 1.63 0.66
N TYR A 181 -23.65 0.83 -0.39
CA TYR A 181 -23.33 -0.59 -0.36
C TYR A 181 -22.01 -0.83 -1.08
N ILE A 182 -21.03 -1.37 -0.36
CA ILE A 182 -19.70 -1.62 -0.93
C ILE A 182 -19.62 -3.09 -1.30
N TYR A 183 -19.41 -3.37 -2.58
CA TYR A 183 -19.23 -4.74 -3.05
C TYR A 183 -17.76 -4.99 -3.43
N PRO A 184 -17.04 -5.84 -2.65
CA PRO A 184 -15.66 -6.21 -2.95
C PRO A 184 -15.59 -7.01 -4.25
N VAL A 185 -14.69 -6.61 -5.16
CA VAL A 185 -14.44 -7.31 -6.44
C VAL A 185 -12.93 -7.55 -6.61
N ALA A 186 -12.58 -8.62 -7.33
CA ALA A 186 -11.18 -9.02 -7.48
C ALA A 186 -10.40 -8.06 -8.41
N GLY A 187 -11.05 -7.44 -9.41
CA GLY A 187 -10.33 -6.56 -10.32
C GLY A 187 -11.15 -5.94 -11.43
N GLY A 188 -10.45 -5.31 -12.39
CA GLY A 188 -11.04 -4.60 -13.52
C GLY A 188 -12.03 -5.40 -14.37
N PRO A 189 -11.82 -6.69 -14.65
CA PRO A 189 -12.79 -7.50 -15.40
C PRO A 189 -14.18 -7.55 -14.77
N GLU A 190 -14.26 -7.73 -13.44
CA GLU A 190 -15.54 -7.74 -12.72
C GLU A 190 -16.20 -6.36 -12.72
N VAL A 191 -15.39 -5.28 -12.58
CA VAL A 191 -15.88 -3.90 -12.69
C VAL A 191 -16.49 -3.66 -14.09
N ILE A 192 -15.81 -4.09 -15.16
CA ILE A 192 -16.31 -3.96 -16.53
C ILE A 192 -17.64 -4.68 -16.69
N GLN A 193 -17.74 -5.92 -16.19
CA GLN A 193 -18.97 -6.70 -16.23
C GLN A 193 -20.10 -6.01 -15.45
N GLY A 194 -19.82 -5.55 -14.22
CA GLY A 194 -20.80 -4.87 -13.37
C GLY A 194 -21.35 -3.58 -13.98
N LEU A 195 -20.46 -2.71 -14.49
CA LEU A 195 -20.83 -1.45 -15.13
C LEU A 195 -21.59 -1.65 -16.45
N ASN A 196 -21.18 -2.61 -17.27
CA ASN A 196 -21.85 -2.88 -18.56
C ASN A 196 -23.16 -3.67 -18.38
N GLY A 197 -23.25 -4.50 -17.34
CA GLY A 197 -24.46 -5.27 -17.01
C GLY A 197 -25.48 -4.51 -16.16
N GLY A 198 -25.12 -3.30 -15.68
CA GLY A 198 -26.01 -2.50 -14.82
C GLY A 198 -26.11 -3.00 -13.38
N ALA A 199 -25.23 -3.91 -12.94
CA ALA A 199 -25.17 -4.37 -11.55
C ALA A 199 -24.62 -3.30 -10.60
N THR A 200 -23.84 -2.36 -11.11
CA THR A 200 -23.39 -1.15 -10.43
C THR A 200 -23.33 0.01 -11.42
N LYS A 201 -23.43 1.23 -10.89
CA LYS A 201 -23.14 2.46 -11.62
C LYS A 201 -21.76 3.01 -11.30
N PHE A 202 -21.17 2.60 -10.18
CA PHE A 202 -19.95 3.18 -9.63
C PHE A 202 -18.94 2.13 -9.22
N ALA A 203 -17.65 2.45 -9.43
CA ALA A 203 -16.58 1.59 -8.95
C ALA A 203 -15.37 2.40 -8.46
N VAL A 204 -14.70 1.89 -7.42
CA VAL A 204 -13.45 2.42 -6.87
C VAL A 204 -12.30 1.53 -7.27
N LEU A 205 -11.30 2.12 -7.90
CA LEU A 205 -10.07 1.45 -8.30
C LEU A 205 -8.93 2.47 -8.47
N GLY A 206 -7.70 1.96 -8.59
CA GLY A 206 -6.52 2.79 -8.82
C GLY A 206 -6.16 2.92 -10.29
N GLU A 207 -5.39 3.95 -10.65
CA GLU A 207 -4.70 3.96 -11.94
C GLU A 207 -3.57 2.91 -11.95
N PRO A 208 -3.23 2.37 -13.13
CA PRO A 208 -3.78 2.67 -14.46
C PRO A 208 -5.04 1.87 -14.82
N ALA A 209 -5.61 1.09 -13.90
CA ALA A 209 -6.82 0.30 -14.17
C ALA A 209 -8.06 1.18 -14.45
N VAL A 210 -8.14 2.37 -13.86
CA VAL A 210 -9.19 3.38 -14.16
C VAL A 210 -9.27 3.66 -15.66
N THR A 211 -8.12 4.03 -16.26
CA THR A 211 -8.04 4.31 -17.71
C THR A 211 -8.54 3.13 -18.53
N GLN A 212 -8.13 1.91 -18.19
CA GLN A 212 -8.55 0.71 -18.93
C GLN A 212 -10.04 0.43 -18.81
N VAL A 213 -10.58 0.48 -17.60
CA VAL A 213 -12.00 0.21 -17.35
C VAL A 213 -12.86 1.26 -18.01
N SER A 214 -12.50 2.54 -17.87
CA SER A 214 -13.18 3.66 -18.53
C SER A 214 -13.27 3.48 -20.06
N GLY A 215 -12.14 3.11 -20.68
CA GLY A 215 -12.11 2.88 -22.13
C GLY A 215 -13.01 1.73 -22.63
N LYS A 216 -13.31 0.74 -21.76
CA LYS A 216 -14.17 -0.41 -22.10
C LYS A 216 -15.62 -0.24 -21.71
N THR A 217 -15.92 0.69 -20.81
CA THR A 217 -17.27 0.84 -20.25
C THR A 217 -17.91 2.16 -20.61
N GLY A 218 -17.14 3.17 -21.01
CA GLY A 218 -17.60 4.56 -21.16
C GLY A 218 -17.84 5.26 -19.83
N ALA A 219 -17.49 4.65 -18.68
CA ALA A 219 -17.52 5.32 -17.39
C ALA A 219 -16.44 6.40 -17.32
N SER A 220 -16.71 7.50 -16.64
CA SER A 220 -15.76 8.59 -16.41
C SER A 220 -15.33 8.67 -14.95
N VAL A 221 -14.23 9.36 -14.66
CA VAL A 221 -13.86 9.69 -13.26
C VAL A 221 -14.86 10.71 -12.75
N VAL A 222 -15.58 10.33 -11.68
CA VAL A 222 -16.61 11.18 -11.02
C VAL A 222 -16.15 11.67 -9.65
N LEU A 223 -15.07 11.07 -9.08
CA LEU A 223 -14.48 11.55 -7.83
C LEU A 223 -12.98 11.21 -7.78
N ASP A 224 -12.18 12.21 -7.46
CA ASP A 224 -10.76 12.05 -7.12
C ASP A 224 -10.61 11.92 -5.59
N PHE A 225 -10.24 10.74 -5.12
CA PHE A 225 -10.13 10.47 -3.68
C PHE A 225 -9.03 11.29 -3.00
N LYS A 226 -7.99 11.71 -3.71
CA LYS A 226 -6.97 12.60 -3.17
C LYS A 226 -7.56 13.99 -2.90
N LYS A 227 -8.35 14.54 -3.83
CA LYS A 227 -9.05 15.81 -3.62
C LYS A 227 -10.05 15.73 -2.47
N GLU A 228 -10.80 14.62 -2.41
CA GLU A 228 -11.75 14.40 -1.31
C GLU A 228 -11.03 14.27 0.04
N TRP A 229 -9.92 13.54 0.12
CA TRP A 229 -9.07 13.46 1.30
C TRP A 229 -8.58 14.84 1.77
N GLN A 230 -8.19 15.69 0.83
CA GLN A 230 -7.69 17.05 1.12
C GLN A 230 -8.75 17.95 1.78
N LYS A 231 -10.04 17.74 1.54
CA LYS A 231 -11.10 18.49 2.21
C LYS A 231 -11.07 18.31 3.73
N PHE A 232 -10.65 17.13 4.22
CA PHE A 232 -10.64 16.78 5.65
C PHE A 232 -9.24 16.85 6.30
N HIS A 233 -8.18 16.72 5.51
CA HIS A 233 -6.80 16.59 6.01
C HIS A 233 -5.90 17.77 5.60
N GLY A 234 -6.43 18.77 4.90
CA GLY A 234 -5.71 19.95 4.42
C GLY A 234 -5.20 19.84 2.99
N ALA A 235 -5.13 20.96 2.29
CA ALA A 235 -4.87 21.05 0.84
C ALA A 235 -3.56 20.40 0.36
N ASN A 236 -2.55 20.33 1.22
CA ASN A 236 -1.24 19.72 0.89
C ASN A 236 -1.13 18.27 1.36
N SER A 237 -2.18 17.69 1.94
CA SER A 237 -2.18 16.31 2.39
C SER A 237 -2.32 15.34 1.21
N THR A 238 -1.79 14.14 1.40
CA THR A 238 -2.05 13.01 0.52
C THR A 238 -2.03 11.73 1.35
N PHE A 239 -2.90 10.79 1.04
CA PHE A 239 -2.75 9.46 1.64
C PHE A 239 -1.61 8.71 0.95
N THR A 240 -0.76 8.12 1.78
CA THR A 240 0.36 7.30 1.34
C THR A 240 -0.15 5.90 1.00
N GLN A 241 -0.03 5.50 -0.27
CA GLN A 241 -0.70 4.27 -0.72
C GLN A 241 0.22 3.04 -0.68
N ALA A 242 1.42 3.15 -1.24
CA ALA A 242 2.38 2.05 -1.23
C ALA A 242 3.83 2.55 -1.18
N GLY A 243 4.72 1.71 -0.66
CA GLY A 243 6.12 2.04 -0.50
C GLY A 243 7.04 0.83 -0.48
N LEU A 244 8.34 1.08 -0.59
CA LEU A 244 9.39 0.06 -0.59
C LEU A 244 9.64 -0.43 0.84
N VAL A 245 9.29 -1.68 1.10
CA VAL A 245 9.62 -2.41 2.32
C VAL A 245 10.87 -3.25 2.08
N VAL A 246 11.80 -3.21 3.02
CA VAL A 246 13.07 -3.93 2.97
C VAL A 246 13.20 -4.87 4.16
N ASN A 247 13.72 -6.07 3.94
CA ASN A 247 14.14 -6.94 5.02
C ASN A 247 15.58 -6.59 5.44
N VAL A 248 15.72 -5.82 6.52
CA VAL A 248 17.03 -5.28 6.96
C VAL A 248 18.01 -6.36 7.46
N ASN A 249 17.55 -7.59 7.68
CA ASN A 249 18.44 -8.72 7.96
C ASN A 249 19.06 -9.30 6.67
N LYS A 250 18.50 -9.01 5.51
CA LYS A 250 18.89 -9.61 4.23
C LYS A 250 19.45 -8.62 3.23
N VAL A 251 19.12 -7.33 3.37
CA VAL A 251 19.46 -6.30 2.39
C VAL A 251 20.47 -5.32 2.97
N ASN A 252 21.55 -5.09 2.26
CA ASN A 252 22.61 -4.16 2.66
C ASN A 252 22.11 -2.71 2.58
N LYS A 253 22.41 -1.90 3.60
CA LYS A 253 21.94 -0.51 3.69
C LYS A 253 22.43 0.36 2.54
N LYS A 254 23.72 0.29 2.17
CA LYS A 254 24.29 1.09 1.08
C LYS A 254 23.65 0.79 -0.26
N TYR A 255 23.33 -0.51 -0.49
CA TYR A 255 22.59 -0.91 -1.68
C TYR A 255 21.19 -0.26 -1.73
N VAL A 256 20.44 -0.28 -0.61
CA VAL A 256 19.10 0.34 -0.56
C VAL A 256 19.19 1.85 -0.76
N GLU A 257 20.18 2.52 -0.17
CA GLU A 257 20.41 3.96 -0.37
C GLU A 257 20.66 4.29 -1.86
N ALA A 258 21.49 3.48 -2.54
CA ALA A 258 21.74 3.64 -3.97
C ALA A 258 20.49 3.37 -4.82
N LEU A 259 19.74 2.30 -4.50
CA LEU A 259 18.47 1.97 -5.16
C LEU A 259 17.46 3.12 -5.01
N VAL A 260 17.30 3.66 -3.80
CA VAL A 260 16.40 4.79 -3.53
C VAL A 260 16.86 6.04 -4.30
N GLY A 261 18.17 6.28 -4.39
CA GLY A 261 18.74 7.34 -5.22
C GLY A 261 18.33 7.19 -6.69
N HIS A 262 18.36 5.97 -7.22
CA HIS A 262 17.94 5.66 -8.59
C HIS A 262 16.42 5.79 -8.78
N LEU A 263 15.61 5.28 -7.84
CA LEU A 263 14.15 5.35 -7.86
C LEU A 263 13.61 6.78 -7.88
N LYS A 264 14.32 7.76 -7.31
CA LYS A 264 13.94 9.18 -7.41
C LYS A 264 13.90 9.68 -8.86
N GLY A 265 14.62 9.03 -9.76
CA GLY A 265 14.59 9.31 -11.21
C GLY A 265 13.43 8.64 -11.96
N ASN A 266 12.67 7.73 -11.32
CA ASN A 266 11.66 6.92 -12.00
C ASN A 266 10.56 7.77 -12.65
N LYS A 267 10.08 8.81 -11.97
CA LYS A 267 9.07 9.71 -12.54
C LYS A 267 9.55 10.31 -13.85
N ALA A 268 10.73 10.92 -13.88
CA ALA A 268 11.31 11.50 -15.10
C ALA A 268 11.51 10.44 -16.20
N TYR A 269 11.93 9.22 -15.80
CA TYR A 269 12.08 8.11 -16.73
C TYR A 269 10.76 7.73 -17.41
N LEU A 270 9.66 7.62 -16.64
CA LEU A 270 8.33 7.29 -17.15
C LEU A 270 7.86 8.30 -18.21
N TYR A 271 8.00 9.59 -17.92
CA TYR A 271 7.58 10.67 -18.86
C TYR A 271 8.43 10.69 -20.13
N ALA A 272 9.73 10.41 -20.02
CA ALA A 272 10.65 10.38 -21.16
C ALA A 272 10.54 9.09 -22.01
N ASN A 273 9.89 8.03 -21.52
CA ASN A 273 9.90 6.72 -22.15
C ASN A 273 8.52 6.04 -22.15
N THR A 274 7.45 6.79 -22.39
CA THR A 274 6.07 6.28 -22.35
C THR A 274 5.85 5.07 -23.26
N ASP A 275 6.52 5.05 -24.42
CA ASP A 275 6.52 3.97 -25.40
C ASP A 275 7.16 2.67 -24.90
N LYS A 276 8.13 2.77 -23.98
CA LYS A 276 8.87 1.61 -23.41
C LYS A 276 8.20 0.99 -22.16
N ILE A 277 7.28 1.71 -21.52
CA ILE A 277 6.62 1.27 -20.30
C ILE A 277 5.99 -0.13 -20.44
N PRO A 278 5.18 -0.42 -21.50
CA PRO A 278 4.53 -1.73 -21.64
C PRO A 278 5.55 -2.89 -21.74
N ALA A 279 6.64 -2.70 -22.48
CA ALA A 279 7.69 -3.71 -22.62
C ALA A 279 8.41 -3.97 -21.28
N LYS A 280 8.73 -2.90 -20.54
CA LYS A 280 9.35 -3.00 -19.20
C LYS A 280 8.41 -3.69 -18.20
N LEU A 281 7.12 -3.39 -18.19
CA LEU A 281 6.13 -4.08 -17.36
C LEU A 281 6.07 -5.57 -17.69
N THR A 282 6.10 -5.91 -18.98
CA THR A 282 6.13 -7.30 -19.45
C THR A 282 7.40 -8.02 -18.98
N SER A 283 8.56 -7.40 -19.03
CA SER A 283 9.81 -7.99 -18.57
C SER A 283 9.84 -8.25 -17.06
N MET A 284 9.06 -7.49 -16.28
CA MET A 284 8.85 -7.74 -14.84
C MET A 284 7.85 -8.86 -14.55
N GLY A 285 7.25 -9.48 -15.58
CA GLY A 285 6.25 -10.53 -15.43
C GLY A 285 4.79 -10.03 -15.35
N SER A 286 4.53 -8.74 -15.62
CA SER A 286 3.16 -8.25 -15.76
C SER A 286 2.51 -8.86 -17.00
N THR A 287 1.44 -9.61 -16.79
CA THR A 287 0.60 -10.18 -17.86
C THR A 287 -0.77 -9.50 -17.93
N GLY A 288 -1.03 -8.62 -16.99
CA GLY A 288 -2.29 -7.92 -16.82
C GLY A 288 -2.47 -6.77 -17.81
N PRO A 289 -3.55 -6.03 -17.60
CA PRO A 289 -3.93 -4.96 -18.50
C PRO A 289 -2.95 -3.80 -18.57
N ILE A 290 -2.21 -3.54 -17.49
CA ILE A 290 -1.29 -2.40 -17.41
C ILE A 290 -0.13 -2.50 -18.41
N SER A 291 0.32 -3.72 -18.73
CA SER A 291 1.36 -3.94 -19.74
C SER A 291 0.87 -3.80 -21.19
N LYS A 292 -0.43 -3.55 -21.38
CA LYS A 292 -1.09 -3.41 -22.70
C LYS A 292 -1.63 -2.00 -22.94
N LEU A 293 -1.47 -1.09 -22.00
CA LEU A 293 -1.91 0.30 -22.14
C LEU A 293 -0.92 1.10 -22.98
N THR A 294 -1.46 2.07 -23.71
CA THR A 294 -0.66 3.16 -24.28
C THR A 294 -0.56 4.27 -23.26
N TYR A 295 0.62 4.47 -22.71
CA TYR A 295 0.85 5.49 -21.68
C TYR A 295 0.99 6.87 -22.30
N ASN A 296 0.49 7.88 -21.58
CA ASN A 296 0.65 9.30 -21.86
C ASN A 296 0.76 10.09 -20.54
N GLU A 297 1.05 11.37 -20.62
CA GLU A 297 1.20 12.24 -19.45
C GLU A 297 -0.03 12.23 -18.53
N THR A 298 -1.23 12.28 -19.09
CA THR A 298 -2.49 12.25 -18.31
C THR A 298 -2.62 10.99 -17.44
N ILE A 299 -2.26 9.83 -17.99
CA ILE A 299 -2.27 8.56 -17.22
C ILE A 299 -1.19 8.59 -16.15
N LEU A 300 0.03 9.06 -16.51
CA LEU A 300 1.15 9.11 -15.58
C LEU A 300 0.91 10.11 -14.43
N ASP A 301 0.29 11.25 -14.70
CA ASP A 301 -0.11 12.23 -13.67
C ASP A 301 -1.08 11.59 -12.66
N ARG A 302 -2.06 10.84 -13.16
CA ARG A 302 -3.03 10.14 -12.32
C ARG A 302 -2.42 8.93 -11.58
N CYS A 303 -1.37 8.31 -12.11
CA CYS A 303 -0.63 7.26 -11.41
C CYS A 303 0.21 7.80 -10.24
N SER A 304 0.45 9.12 -10.18
CA SER A 304 1.11 9.81 -9.06
C SER A 304 2.32 9.05 -8.47
N SER A 305 3.15 8.48 -9.36
CA SER A 305 4.38 7.78 -8.98
C SER A 305 5.48 8.79 -8.65
N ASP A 306 6.09 8.66 -7.49
CA ASP A 306 7.22 9.46 -7.03
C ASP A 306 8.08 8.58 -6.11
N CYS A 307 9.18 9.08 -5.56
CA CYS A 307 9.97 8.37 -4.57
C CYS A 307 10.42 9.34 -3.47
N LYS A 308 9.81 9.20 -2.30
CA LYS A 308 10.15 9.99 -1.11
C LYS A 308 10.53 9.06 0.03
N THR A 309 11.56 9.42 0.81
CA THR A 309 11.99 8.60 1.94
C THR A 309 10.88 8.47 2.99
N ALA A 310 10.79 7.32 3.65
CA ALA A 310 9.78 7.06 4.66
C ALA A 310 9.88 8.06 5.82
N THR A 311 11.10 8.43 6.23
CA THR A 311 11.32 9.42 7.29
C THR A 311 10.75 10.79 6.90
N SER A 312 10.95 11.25 5.65
CA SER A 312 10.39 12.51 5.18
C SER A 312 8.86 12.51 5.07
N MET A 313 8.27 11.34 4.92
CA MET A 313 6.82 11.13 4.79
C MET A 313 6.14 10.66 6.07
N ARG A 314 6.88 10.58 7.19
CA ARG A 314 6.40 10.01 8.45
C ARG A 314 5.05 10.59 8.90
N ALA A 315 4.92 11.90 8.92
CA ALA A 315 3.66 12.55 9.32
C ALA A 315 2.46 12.16 8.43
N ASN A 316 2.67 12.05 7.11
CA ASN A 316 1.63 11.62 6.18
C ASN A 316 1.28 10.14 6.35
N ILE A 317 2.30 9.28 6.62
CA ILE A 317 2.10 7.85 6.87
C ILE A 317 1.29 7.67 8.16
N GLU A 318 1.70 8.31 9.26
CA GLU A 318 1.02 8.22 10.54
C GLU A 318 -0.41 8.77 10.46
N ALA A 319 -0.62 9.89 9.76
CA ALA A 319 -1.97 10.43 9.52
C ALA A 319 -2.85 9.45 8.72
N PHE A 320 -2.31 8.79 7.70
CA PHE A 320 -3.03 7.78 6.93
C PHE A 320 -3.38 6.55 7.78
N LEU A 321 -2.42 6.02 8.54
CA LEU A 321 -2.65 4.85 9.40
C LEU A 321 -3.69 5.16 10.48
N ALA A 322 -3.53 6.29 11.19
CA ALA A 322 -4.46 6.71 12.23
C ALA A 322 -5.88 6.96 11.69
N ALA A 323 -6.00 7.60 10.52
CA ALA A 323 -7.29 7.84 9.87
C ALA A 323 -8.05 6.56 9.53
N ASN A 324 -7.32 5.44 9.38
CA ASN A 324 -7.88 4.13 9.05
C ASN A 324 -7.85 3.14 10.22
N ASN A 325 -7.65 3.62 11.45
CA ASN A 325 -7.59 2.81 12.68
C ASN A 325 -6.53 1.69 12.62
N VAL A 326 -5.43 1.94 11.92
CA VAL A 326 -4.27 1.06 11.90
C VAL A 326 -3.30 1.51 12.98
N GLU A 327 -2.77 0.57 13.77
CA GLU A 327 -1.79 0.86 14.82
C GLU A 327 -0.54 1.51 14.24
N LEU A 328 -0.01 2.54 14.94
CA LEU A 328 1.17 3.24 14.48
C LEU A 328 2.42 2.43 14.78
N PRO A 329 3.24 2.13 13.77
CA PRO A 329 4.47 1.36 13.98
C PRO A 329 5.53 2.14 14.76
N GLY A 330 6.43 1.43 15.41
CA GLY A 330 7.56 2.02 16.13
C GLY A 330 8.51 2.81 15.22
N GLY A 331 9.35 3.68 15.83
CA GLY A 331 10.22 4.60 15.10
C GLY A 331 11.20 3.94 14.11
N SER A 332 11.65 2.71 14.38
CA SER A 332 12.54 1.97 13.47
C SER A 332 11.86 1.44 12.20
N PHE A 333 10.54 1.56 12.10
CA PHE A 333 9.80 1.28 10.86
C PHE A 333 10.26 2.18 9.71
N TYR A 334 10.54 3.45 9.98
CA TYR A 334 10.97 4.46 9.00
C TYR A 334 12.50 4.41 8.86
N CYS A 335 13.01 3.63 7.92
CA CYS A 335 14.44 3.32 7.90
C CYS A 335 15.32 4.18 6.98
N LEU A 336 14.72 5.02 6.10
CA LEU A 336 15.43 6.04 5.30
C LEU A 336 14.66 7.36 5.26
#